data_dd801f5fad1be75dcdb0e2809d8210d8
#
_entry.id   dd801f5fad1be75dcdb0e2809d8210d8
#
_cell.length_a   1.000
_cell.length_b   1.000
_cell.length_c   1.000
_cell.angle_alpha   90.00
_cell.angle_beta   90.00
_cell.angle_gamma   90.00
#
_symmetry.space_group_name_H-M   'P 1'
#
loop_
_entity.id
_entity.type
_entity.pdbx_description
1 polymer ?
#
loop_
_entity_poly.entity_id
_entity_poly.type
_entity_poly.pdbx_seq_one_letter_code
_entity_poly.pdbx_strand_id
1 'polypeptide(L)'
;IEVTEVSDYTGSPEMFDGRVKTLHPKIHAGILARGEKDSKELEEFGAKKIDLVVVNLYPFSEEVAKDSSEQEIIEKIDIGGPAMLRAAAKNFKHTLAICNPEDYGLIKTNGIDEEDSKDFASEVFIATQQYDLDVACWLSKISEPVEIDLRYGENPHQSADFFVEEECPIDFKRPIQGKQISYNNVVDALSAWSCCVEFEDPTVCIVKHTNPCGVASADNLQKAYDKAFSTDPTSAFGGVIALNK
;
A
#
# COMPACT_ATOMS: atom_id res chain seq x y z
N ILE A 1 -20.84 -28.49 13.77
CA ILE A 1 -19.56 -28.75 13.06
C ILE A 1 -18.61 -29.32 14.09
N GLU A 2 -17.95 -30.42 13.79
CA GLU A 2 -16.87 -30.98 14.59
C GLU A 2 -15.65 -30.06 14.50
N VAL A 3 -15.08 -29.70 15.65
CA VAL A 3 -13.91 -28.82 15.75
C VAL A 3 -12.75 -29.60 16.33
N THR A 4 -11.59 -29.46 15.75
CA THR A 4 -10.32 -30.03 16.26
C THR A 4 -9.36 -28.89 16.53
N GLU A 5 -8.85 -28.79 17.74
CA GLU A 5 -7.83 -27.83 18.11
C GLU A 5 -6.52 -28.12 17.35
N VAL A 6 -5.78 -27.05 17.03
CA VAL A 6 -4.50 -27.19 16.30
C VAL A 6 -3.50 -28.00 17.08
N SER A 7 -3.42 -27.84 18.39
CA SER A 7 -2.56 -28.61 19.28
C SER A 7 -2.88 -30.10 19.27
N ASP A 8 -4.16 -30.47 19.25
CA ASP A 8 -4.61 -31.85 19.17
C ASP A 8 -4.28 -32.48 17.82
N TYR A 9 -4.48 -31.73 16.75
CA TYR A 9 -4.17 -32.18 15.38
C TYR A 9 -2.67 -32.36 15.15
N THR A 10 -1.87 -31.40 15.60
CA THR A 10 -0.42 -31.43 15.40
C THR A 10 0.32 -32.31 16.39
N GLY A 11 -0.22 -32.46 17.60
CA GLY A 11 0.44 -33.04 18.76
C GLY A 11 1.49 -32.11 19.40
N SER A 12 1.48 -30.82 19.02
CA SER A 12 2.41 -29.79 19.53
C SER A 12 1.62 -28.74 20.30
N PRO A 13 2.07 -28.38 21.52
CA PRO A 13 1.43 -27.32 22.30
C PRO A 13 1.61 -25.97 21.60
N GLU A 14 0.70 -25.05 21.87
CA GLU A 14 0.88 -23.65 21.57
C GLU A 14 2.00 -23.08 22.44
N MET A 15 2.91 -22.28 21.87
CA MET A 15 4.07 -21.74 22.54
C MET A 15 4.12 -20.21 22.41
N PHE A 16 4.76 -19.58 23.42
CA PHE A 16 5.03 -18.13 23.41
C PHE A 16 3.75 -17.30 23.26
N ASP A 17 2.73 -17.61 24.07
CA ASP A 17 1.43 -16.93 24.10
C ASP A 17 0.74 -16.86 22.71
N GLY A 18 0.87 -17.95 21.92
CA GLY A 18 0.24 -18.06 20.61
C GLY A 18 1.10 -17.70 19.41
N ARG A 19 2.28 -17.19 19.60
CA ARG A 19 3.19 -16.83 18.49
C ARG A 19 3.58 -18.04 17.63
N VAL A 20 3.61 -19.24 18.24
CA VAL A 20 3.86 -20.51 17.53
C VAL A 20 2.69 -21.44 17.75
N LYS A 21 1.85 -21.57 16.75
CA LYS A 21 0.64 -22.41 16.76
C LYS A 21 0.46 -23.12 15.42
N THR A 22 0.25 -22.38 14.35
CA THR A 22 -0.06 -22.90 13.01
C THR A 22 1.17 -23.13 12.14
N LEU A 23 2.35 -22.64 12.54
CA LEU A 23 3.62 -22.87 11.85
C LEU A 23 4.14 -24.30 12.12
N HIS A 24 3.40 -25.28 11.66
CA HIS A 24 3.71 -26.67 11.87
C HIS A 24 3.71 -27.44 10.55
N PRO A 25 4.66 -28.37 10.31
CA PRO A 25 4.74 -29.12 9.06
C PRO A 25 3.45 -29.87 8.69
N LYS A 26 2.70 -30.42 9.64
CA LYS A 26 1.41 -31.09 9.37
C LYS A 26 0.37 -30.16 8.77
N ILE A 27 0.30 -28.91 9.23
CA ILE A 27 -0.62 -27.87 8.69
C ILE A 27 -0.22 -27.57 7.26
N HIS A 28 1.03 -27.20 7.03
CA HIS A 28 1.50 -26.82 5.68
C HIS A 28 1.55 -28.00 4.71
N ALA A 29 1.81 -29.21 5.15
CA ALA A 29 1.68 -30.41 4.32
C ALA A 29 0.24 -30.59 3.85
N GLY A 30 -0.74 -30.45 4.76
CA GLY A 30 -2.17 -30.53 4.40
C GLY A 30 -2.60 -29.46 3.38
N ILE A 31 -2.11 -28.21 3.54
CA ILE A 31 -2.42 -27.09 2.64
C ILE A 31 -1.73 -27.26 1.27
N LEU A 32 -0.50 -27.75 1.23
CA LEU A 32 0.32 -27.80 0.02
C LEU A 32 0.21 -29.12 -0.77
N ALA A 33 -0.55 -30.12 -0.26
CA ALA A 33 -0.73 -31.40 -0.92
C ALA A 33 -1.42 -31.27 -2.28
N ARG A 34 -0.87 -31.91 -3.32
CA ARG A 34 -1.33 -31.86 -4.72
C ARG A 34 -2.28 -33.01 -5.05
N GLY A 35 -3.33 -33.14 -4.27
CA GLY A 35 -4.34 -34.17 -4.47
C GLY A 35 -3.78 -35.61 -4.34
N GLU A 36 -4.15 -36.49 -5.26
CA GLU A 36 -3.75 -37.90 -5.22
C GLU A 36 -2.24 -38.13 -5.31
N LYS A 37 -1.51 -37.21 -5.95
CA LYS A 37 -0.07 -37.32 -6.13
C LYS A 37 0.69 -37.40 -4.80
N ASP A 38 0.24 -36.64 -3.81
CA ASP A 38 0.93 -36.51 -2.53
C ASP A 38 0.17 -37.26 -1.38
N SER A 39 -0.95 -37.94 -1.69
CA SER A 39 -1.85 -38.56 -0.70
C SER A 39 -1.12 -39.58 0.16
N LYS A 40 -0.28 -40.42 -0.43
CA LYS A 40 0.46 -41.46 0.28
C LYS A 40 1.48 -40.86 1.27
N GLU A 41 2.25 -39.88 0.84
CA GLU A 41 3.23 -39.20 1.68
C GLU A 41 2.55 -38.44 2.82
N LEU A 42 1.39 -37.81 2.52
CA LEU A 42 0.58 -37.10 3.51
C LEU A 42 0.05 -38.06 4.59
N GLU A 43 -0.43 -39.23 4.21
CA GLU A 43 -0.92 -40.28 5.12
C GLU A 43 0.22 -40.85 5.98
N GLU A 44 1.38 -41.18 5.38
CA GLU A 44 2.58 -41.65 6.09
C GLU A 44 3.08 -40.62 7.11
N PHE A 45 2.94 -39.34 6.79
CA PHE A 45 3.29 -38.23 7.69
C PHE A 45 2.23 -38.00 8.80
N GLY A 46 1.07 -38.63 8.69
CA GLY A 46 -0.06 -38.48 9.64
C GLY A 46 -0.71 -37.11 9.56
N ALA A 47 -0.74 -36.52 8.36
CA ALA A 47 -1.45 -35.27 8.07
C ALA A 47 -2.68 -35.54 7.19
N LYS A 48 -3.64 -34.61 7.21
CA LYS A 48 -4.84 -34.66 6.38
C LYS A 48 -4.78 -33.53 5.36
N LYS A 49 -5.35 -33.76 4.17
CA LYS A 49 -5.54 -32.69 3.19
C LYS A 49 -6.43 -31.60 3.77
N ILE A 50 -6.07 -30.35 3.50
CA ILE A 50 -6.84 -29.16 3.84
C ILE A 50 -7.36 -28.57 2.53
N ASP A 51 -8.68 -28.56 2.37
CA ASP A 51 -9.34 -28.10 1.14
C ASP A 51 -9.63 -26.60 1.14
N LEU A 52 -9.75 -26.00 2.33
CA LEU A 52 -10.08 -24.60 2.51
C LEU A 52 -9.26 -23.99 3.66
N VAL A 53 -8.69 -22.84 3.39
CA VAL A 53 -8.01 -21.98 4.38
C VAL A 53 -8.75 -20.65 4.45
N VAL A 54 -9.27 -20.31 5.62
CA VAL A 54 -9.93 -19.04 5.89
C VAL A 54 -9.16 -18.33 7.01
N VAL A 55 -8.58 -17.21 6.71
CA VAL A 55 -7.80 -16.44 7.68
C VAL A 55 -8.07 -14.96 7.51
N ASN A 56 -8.53 -14.32 8.57
CA ASN A 56 -8.52 -12.87 8.70
C ASN A 56 -7.21 -12.49 9.41
N LEU A 57 -6.37 -11.70 8.76
CA LEU A 57 -5.13 -11.21 9.34
C LEU A 57 -5.40 -10.36 10.58
N TYR A 58 -4.48 -10.31 11.51
CA TYR A 58 -4.59 -9.41 12.65
C TYR A 58 -4.71 -7.95 12.17
N PRO A 59 -5.56 -7.13 12.83
CA PRO A 59 -5.83 -5.76 12.40
C PRO A 59 -4.68 -4.82 12.79
N PHE A 60 -3.51 -4.99 12.17
CA PHE A 60 -2.29 -4.26 12.45
C PHE A 60 -2.48 -2.74 12.29
N SER A 61 -2.98 -2.30 11.14
CA SER A 61 -3.16 -0.87 10.84
C SER A 61 -4.18 -0.20 11.77
N GLU A 62 -5.22 -0.94 12.21
CA GLU A 62 -6.16 -0.45 13.22
C GLU A 62 -5.49 -0.25 14.59
N GLU A 63 -4.56 -1.13 14.96
CA GLU A 63 -3.85 -1.02 16.23
C GLU A 63 -2.86 0.15 16.22
N VAL A 64 -2.18 0.37 15.09
CA VAL A 64 -1.34 1.56 14.89
C VAL A 64 -2.18 2.85 14.99
N ALA A 65 -3.36 2.87 14.38
CA ALA A 65 -4.26 4.03 14.39
C ALA A 65 -4.83 4.37 15.79
N LYS A 66 -4.84 3.41 16.73
CA LYS A 66 -5.26 3.63 18.13
C LYS A 66 -4.17 4.26 19.00
N ASP A 67 -2.98 4.51 18.47
CA ASP A 67 -1.81 4.99 19.22
C ASP A 67 -1.46 4.06 20.41
N SER A 68 -1.60 2.74 20.18
CA SER A 68 -1.27 1.71 21.14
C SER A 68 0.23 1.66 21.42
N SER A 69 0.66 1.02 22.50
CA SER A 69 2.08 0.88 22.79
C SER A 69 2.80 0.07 21.70
N GLU A 70 4.09 0.33 21.49
CA GLU A 70 4.92 -0.40 20.53
C GLU A 70 4.82 -1.92 20.71
N GLN A 71 4.77 -2.39 21.95
CA GLN A 71 4.64 -3.81 22.29
C GLN A 71 3.30 -4.38 21.82
N GLU A 72 2.20 -3.66 22.02
CA GLU A 72 0.87 -4.10 21.58
C GLU A 72 0.77 -4.15 20.05
N ILE A 73 1.39 -3.19 19.37
CA ILE A 73 1.45 -3.16 17.90
C ILE A 73 2.28 -4.34 17.38
N ILE A 74 3.43 -4.63 17.99
CA ILE A 74 4.27 -5.78 17.60
C ILE A 74 3.49 -7.09 17.72
N GLU A 75 2.65 -7.26 18.76
CA GLU A 75 1.83 -8.48 18.92
C GLU A 75 0.73 -8.61 17.84
N LYS A 76 0.49 -7.58 17.04
CA LYS A 76 -0.41 -7.63 15.86
C LYS A 76 0.31 -7.96 14.56
N ILE A 77 1.62 -8.17 14.60
CA ILE A 77 2.35 -8.67 13.42
C ILE A 77 2.07 -10.17 13.29
N ASP A 78 1.16 -10.50 12.38
CA ASP A 78 0.75 -11.90 12.11
C ASP A 78 1.79 -12.61 11.25
N ILE A 79 2.30 -13.74 11.75
CA ILE A 79 3.25 -14.58 11.01
C ILE A 79 2.56 -15.83 10.45
N GLY A 80 1.73 -16.48 11.26
CA GLY A 80 1.09 -17.75 10.91
C GLY A 80 -0.01 -17.59 9.85
N GLY A 81 -0.80 -16.52 9.95
CA GLY A 81 -1.88 -16.23 9.01
C GLY A 81 -1.38 -16.03 7.58
N PRO A 82 -0.45 -15.09 7.33
CA PRO A 82 0.14 -14.90 6.01
C PRO A 82 0.83 -16.16 5.48
N ALA A 83 1.50 -16.93 6.33
CA ALA A 83 2.14 -18.18 5.91
C ALA A 83 1.13 -19.21 5.38
N MET A 84 0.01 -19.42 6.09
CA MET A 84 -1.06 -20.34 5.66
C MET A 84 -1.76 -19.84 4.39
N LEU A 85 -2.11 -18.55 4.33
CA LEU A 85 -2.75 -17.96 3.16
C LEU A 85 -1.89 -18.09 1.92
N ARG A 86 -0.60 -17.73 1.99
CA ARG A 86 0.33 -17.84 0.87
C ARG A 86 0.57 -19.28 0.43
N ALA A 87 0.57 -20.23 1.37
CA ALA A 87 0.66 -21.65 1.05
C ALA A 87 -0.59 -22.13 0.28
N ALA A 88 -1.79 -21.77 0.72
CA ALA A 88 -3.04 -22.09 0.05
C ALA A 88 -3.15 -21.43 -1.33
N ALA A 89 -2.84 -20.14 -1.43
CA ALA A 89 -2.81 -19.40 -2.69
C ALA A 89 -1.82 -20.01 -3.71
N LYS A 90 -0.65 -20.43 -3.28
CA LYS A 90 0.28 -21.19 -4.13
C LYS A 90 -0.32 -22.49 -4.65
N ASN A 91 -1.14 -23.14 -3.83
CA ASN A 91 -1.76 -24.45 -4.16
C ASN A 91 -3.24 -24.29 -4.60
N PHE A 92 -3.63 -23.17 -5.18
CA PHE A 92 -5.02 -22.80 -5.50
C PHE A 92 -5.80 -23.86 -6.30
N LYS A 93 -5.12 -24.71 -7.06
CA LYS A 93 -5.77 -25.84 -7.77
C LYS A 93 -6.31 -26.95 -6.84
N HIS A 94 -5.88 -26.97 -5.61
CA HIS A 94 -6.17 -28.05 -4.66
C HIS A 94 -6.67 -27.54 -3.31
N THR A 95 -6.43 -26.30 -2.98
CA THR A 95 -6.79 -25.67 -1.70
C THR A 95 -7.29 -24.27 -1.95
N LEU A 96 -8.52 -23.97 -1.55
CA LEU A 96 -9.09 -22.63 -1.63
C LEU A 96 -8.56 -21.77 -0.50
N ALA A 97 -8.22 -20.50 -0.79
CA ALA A 97 -7.80 -19.51 0.20
C ALA A 97 -8.77 -18.34 0.25
N ILE A 98 -9.27 -17.97 1.43
CA ILE A 98 -10.15 -16.82 1.64
C ILE A 98 -9.51 -15.94 2.73
N CYS A 99 -9.29 -14.68 2.41
CA CYS A 99 -8.69 -13.70 3.34
C CYS A 99 -9.63 -12.52 3.69
N ASN A 100 -10.78 -12.41 3.02
CA ASN A 100 -11.74 -11.34 3.24
C ASN A 100 -13.10 -11.89 3.71
N PRO A 101 -13.67 -11.42 4.83
CA PRO A 101 -15.00 -11.82 5.30
C PRO A 101 -16.12 -11.57 4.30
N GLU A 102 -16.00 -10.59 3.43
CA GLU A 102 -17.00 -10.27 2.40
C GLU A 102 -17.17 -11.41 1.39
N ASP A 103 -16.11 -12.22 1.20
CA ASP A 103 -16.10 -13.32 0.24
C ASP A 103 -16.71 -14.62 0.77
N TYR A 104 -17.04 -14.70 2.06
CA TYR A 104 -17.65 -15.91 2.64
C TYR A 104 -18.94 -16.31 1.96
N GLY A 105 -19.72 -15.31 1.48
CA GLY A 105 -20.95 -15.56 0.74
C GLY A 105 -20.74 -16.17 -0.66
N LEU A 106 -19.52 -16.10 -1.19
CA LEU A 106 -19.16 -16.64 -2.50
C LEU A 106 -18.82 -18.14 -2.44
N ILE A 107 -18.51 -18.65 -1.25
CA ILE A 107 -18.28 -20.09 -1.04
C ILE A 107 -19.60 -20.82 -1.25
N LYS A 108 -19.87 -21.21 -2.49
CA LYS A 108 -21.12 -21.86 -2.88
C LYS A 108 -21.06 -23.35 -2.56
N THR A 109 -22.22 -23.90 -2.19
CA THR A 109 -22.41 -25.35 -1.97
C THR A 109 -22.15 -26.19 -3.23
N ASN A 110 -22.13 -25.59 -4.41
CA ASN A 110 -21.95 -26.25 -5.71
C ASN A 110 -20.49 -26.30 -6.21
N GLY A 111 -19.53 -25.90 -5.35
CA GLY A 111 -18.12 -25.87 -5.69
C GLY A 111 -17.68 -24.52 -6.26
N ILE A 112 -16.40 -24.25 -6.14
CA ILE A 112 -15.67 -23.11 -6.72
C ILE A 112 -14.86 -23.67 -7.89
N ASP A 113 -14.89 -23.02 -9.02
CA ASP A 113 -14.10 -23.45 -10.17
C ASP A 113 -12.63 -23.02 -10.07
N GLU A 114 -11.80 -23.45 -11.02
CA GLU A 114 -10.35 -23.15 -10.99
C GLU A 114 -10.08 -21.66 -11.25
N GLU A 115 -10.92 -20.97 -11.99
CA GLU A 115 -10.77 -19.55 -12.28
C GLU A 115 -11.09 -18.71 -11.03
N ASP A 116 -12.21 -18.95 -10.38
CA ASP A 116 -12.57 -18.35 -9.10
C ASP A 116 -11.46 -18.58 -8.05
N SER A 117 -10.95 -19.81 -7.96
CA SER A 117 -9.89 -20.17 -7.01
C SER A 117 -8.57 -19.43 -7.27
N LYS A 118 -8.27 -19.14 -8.54
CA LYS A 118 -7.11 -18.34 -8.94
C LYS A 118 -7.29 -16.88 -8.60
N ASP A 119 -8.50 -16.35 -8.71
CA ASP A 119 -8.81 -14.97 -8.35
C ASP A 119 -8.65 -14.78 -6.84
N PHE A 120 -9.20 -15.67 -6.01
CA PHE A 120 -8.95 -15.65 -4.56
C PHE A 120 -7.47 -15.79 -4.20
N ALA A 121 -6.70 -16.58 -4.94
CA ALA A 121 -5.26 -16.67 -4.73
C ALA A 121 -4.54 -15.36 -5.06
N SER A 122 -4.99 -14.63 -6.07
CA SER A 122 -4.49 -13.28 -6.39
C SER A 122 -4.79 -12.30 -5.27
N GLU A 123 -6.03 -12.29 -4.75
CA GLU A 123 -6.46 -11.46 -3.63
C GLU A 123 -5.59 -11.69 -2.38
N VAL A 124 -5.26 -12.95 -2.07
CA VAL A 124 -4.36 -13.29 -0.96
C VAL A 124 -3.00 -12.62 -1.12
N PHE A 125 -2.42 -12.64 -2.34
CA PHE A 125 -1.11 -12.01 -2.55
C PHE A 125 -1.20 -10.48 -2.47
N ILE A 126 -2.29 -9.86 -2.91
CA ILE A 126 -2.54 -8.43 -2.77
C ILE A 126 -2.70 -8.08 -1.29
N ALA A 127 -3.53 -8.81 -0.55
CA ALA A 127 -3.76 -8.58 0.88
C ALA A 127 -2.49 -8.74 1.71
N THR A 128 -1.69 -9.79 1.46
CA THR A 128 -0.43 -9.99 2.18
C THR A 128 0.65 -8.97 1.79
N GLN A 129 0.67 -8.49 0.55
CA GLN A 129 1.55 -7.40 0.13
C GLN A 129 1.22 -6.11 0.89
N GLN A 130 -0.06 -5.73 0.95
CA GLN A 130 -0.49 -4.54 1.68
C GLN A 130 -0.15 -4.66 3.17
N TYR A 131 -0.42 -5.82 3.75
CA TYR A 131 -0.09 -6.09 5.14
C TYR A 131 1.42 -5.94 5.45
N ASP A 132 2.26 -6.51 4.59
CA ASP A 132 3.73 -6.40 4.72
C ASP A 132 4.19 -4.94 4.54
N LEU A 133 3.54 -4.17 3.67
CA LEU A 133 3.83 -2.74 3.46
C LEU A 133 3.48 -1.93 4.71
N ASP A 134 2.29 -2.13 5.28
CA ASP A 134 1.86 -1.44 6.51
C ASP A 134 2.88 -1.67 7.65
N VAL A 135 3.32 -2.92 7.84
CA VAL A 135 4.32 -3.28 8.84
C VAL A 135 5.68 -2.61 8.53
N ALA A 136 6.11 -2.64 7.28
CA ALA A 136 7.38 -2.04 6.86
C ALA A 136 7.38 -0.52 7.06
N CYS A 137 6.29 0.16 6.70
CA CYS A 137 6.13 1.60 6.90
C CYS A 137 6.18 1.98 8.39
N TRP A 138 5.48 1.23 9.24
CA TRP A 138 5.52 1.45 10.68
C TRP A 138 6.92 1.25 11.27
N LEU A 139 7.62 0.17 10.90
CA LEU A 139 8.97 -0.12 11.38
C LEU A 139 10.00 0.92 10.94
N SER A 140 9.90 1.39 9.71
CA SER A 140 10.81 2.39 9.13
C SER A 140 10.45 3.83 9.51
N LYS A 141 9.26 4.04 10.13
CA LYS A 141 8.67 5.36 10.40
C LYS A 141 8.49 6.20 9.14
N ILE A 142 8.30 5.54 8.02
CA ILE A 142 7.97 6.17 6.75
C ILE A 142 6.46 6.08 6.61
N SER A 143 5.80 7.20 6.42
CA SER A 143 4.37 7.21 6.07
C SER A 143 4.18 6.69 4.65
N GLU A 144 3.09 5.97 4.42
CA GLU A 144 2.72 5.57 3.06
C GLU A 144 2.56 6.79 2.17
N PRO A 145 3.06 6.74 0.93
CA PRO A 145 2.76 7.79 -0.03
C PRO A 145 1.25 7.92 -0.20
N VAL A 146 0.75 9.14 -0.09
CA VAL A 146 -0.68 9.40 -0.31
C VAL A 146 -0.93 9.59 -1.80
N GLU A 147 -1.81 8.78 -2.34
CA GLU A 147 -2.28 8.92 -3.70
C GLU A 147 -3.20 10.14 -3.84
N ILE A 148 -2.95 10.94 -4.86
CA ILE A 148 -3.74 12.11 -5.23
C ILE A 148 -4.22 11.91 -6.67
N ASP A 149 -5.51 11.82 -6.86
CA ASP A 149 -6.12 11.79 -8.18
C ASP A 149 -5.79 13.07 -8.94
N LEU A 150 -5.23 12.93 -10.12
CA LEU A 150 -5.01 14.06 -11.02
C LEU A 150 -6.17 14.21 -11.99
N ARG A 151 -6.48 15.46 -12.35
CA ARG A 151 -7.58 15.77 -13.30
C ARG A 151 -7.36 15.12 -14.66
N TYR A 152 -6.12 14.99 -15.11
CA TYR A 152 -5.63 14.28 -16.29
C TYR A 152 -4.10 14.16 -16.25
N GLY A 153 -3.53 13.28 -17.05
CA GLY A 153 -2.09 13.07 -17.18
C GLY A 153 -1.38 14.20 -17.95
N GLU A 154 -0.32 13.86 -18.69
CA GLU A 154 0.39 14.84 -19.54
C GLU A 154 -0.51 15.43 -20.62
N ASN A 155 -1.38 14.61 -21.19
CA ASN A 155 -2.37 15.00 -22.17
C ASN A 155 -3.81 14.80 -21.63
N PRO A 156 -4.80 15.58 -22.09
CA PRO A 156 -6.18 15.57 -21.57
C PRO A 156 -6.91 14.22 -21.63
N HIS A 157 -6.48 13.30 -22.47
CA HIS A 157 -7.08 11.97 -22.62
C HIS A 157 -6.37 10.88 -21.81
N GLN A 158 -5.32 11.23 -21.06
CA GLN A 158 -4.55 10.32 -20.22
C GLN A 158 -4.98 10.48 -18.77
N SER A 159 -5.02 9.36 -18.02
CA SER A 159 -5.04 9.36 -16.57
C SER A 159 -3.61 9.40 -16.01
N ALA A 160 -3.46 9.87 -14.78
CA ALA A 160 -2.21 9.78 -14.03
C ALA A 160 -2.51 9.79 -12.54
N ASP A 161 -1.77 9.00 -11.81
CA ASP A 161 -1.78 8.93 -10.36
C ASP A 161 -0.53 9.63 -9.82
N PHE A 162 -0.68 10.36 -8.73
CA PHE A 162 0.41 11.09 -8.11
C PHE A 162 0.55 10.66 -6.65
N PHE A 163 1.69 10.04 -6.33
CA PHE A 163 2.00 9.58 -4.98
C PHE A 163 2.88 10.61 -4.28
N VAL A 164 2.42 11.09 -3.13
CA VAL A 164 3.09 12.14 -2.35
C VAL A 164 3.62 11.57 -1.04
N GLU A 165 4.93 11.63 -0.84
CA GLU A 165 5.59 11.31 0.41
C GLU A 165 5.39 12.43 1.46
N GLU A 166 5.59 12.10 2.73
CA GLU A 166 5.37 13.06 3.82
C GLU A 166 6.34 14.24 3.78
N GLU A 167 7.58 14.00 3.33
CA GLU A 167 8.61 15.03 3.20
C GLU A 167 8.42 15.96 1.98
N CYS A 168 7.37 15.75 1.17
CA CYS A 168 7.10 16.62 0.04
C CYS A 168 6.94 18.08 0.52
N PRO A 169 7.76 19.02 0.01
CA PRO A 169 7.75 20.40 0.50
C PRO A 169 6.47 21.17 0.14
N ILE A 170 5.64 20.63 -0.73
CA ILE A 170 4.37 21.21 -1.15
C ILE A 170 3.25 20.32 -0.66
N ASP A 171 2.33 20.87 0.13
CA ASP A 171 1.13 20.15 0.57
C ASP A 171 0.10 20.07 -0.56
N PHE A 172 0.28 19.12 -1.46
CA PHE A 172 -0.68 18.83 -2.52
C PHE A 172 -1.97 18.19 -2.02
N LYS A 173 -2.00 17.68 -0.79
CA LYS A 173 -3.18 17.02 -0.18
C LYS A 173 -4.25 18.04 0.23
N ARG A 174 -3.86 19.28 0.53
CA ARG A 174 -4.75 20.33 1.06
C ARG A 174 -4.62 21.63 0.28
N PRO A 175 -5.07 21.68 -0.98
CA PRO A 175 -5.07 22.92 -1.73
C PRO A 175 -5.98 23.97 -1.04
N ILE A 176 -5.50 25.19 -0.90
CA ILE A 176 -6.25 26.28 -0.24
C ILE A 176 -7.49 26.62 -1.06
N GLN A 177 -7.37 26.60 -2.39
CA GLN A 177 -8.48 26.88 -3.32
C GLN A 177 -8.15 26.40 -4.73
N GLY A 178 -9.14 26.37 -5.60
CA GLY A 178 -8.96 26.10 -7.02
C GLY A 178 -9.55 24.79 -7.47
N LYS A 179 -9.23 24.40 -8.68
CA LYS A 179 -9.65 23.15 -9.30
C LYS A 179 -8.65 22.05 -8.97
N GLN A 180 -9.08 20.79 -9.09
CA GLN A 180 -8.18 19.64 -9.06
C GLN A 180 -7.00 19.87 -10.01
N ILE A 181 -5.79 19.58 -9.52
CA ILE A 181 -4.55 19.78 -10.28
C ILE A 181 -4.40 18.72 -11.38
N SER A 182 -3.59 19.04 -12.40
CA SER A 182 -3.22 18.09 -13.44
C SER A 182 -1.74 17.73 -13.31
N TYR A 183 -1.30 16.70 -14.02
CA TYR A 183 0.10 16.32 -14.14
C TYR A 183 1.01 17.53 -14.41
N ASN A 184 0.69 18.32 -15.42
CA ASN A 184 1.47 19.51 -15.79
C ASN A 184 1.56 20.54 -14.64
N ASN A 185 0.48 20.71 -13.86
CA ASN A 185 0.53 21.60 -12.69
C ASN A 185 1.45 21.10 -11.60
N VAL A 186 1.48 19.78 -11.34
CA VAL A 186 2.41 19.18 -10.37
C VAL A 186 3.85 19.39 -10.80
N VAL A 187 4.17 19.07 -12.05
CA VAL A 187 5.54 19.18 -12.59
C VAL A 187 6.03 20.63 -12.57
N ASP A 188 5.17 21.58 -12.99
CA ASP A 188 5.50 23.01 -12.96
C ASP A 188 5.65 23.52 -11.53
N ALA A 189 4.81 23.08 -10.57
CA ALA A 189 4.90 23.48 -9.16
C ALA A 189 6.20 23.00 -8.51
N LEU A 190 6.57 21.74 -8.73
CA LEU A 190 7.84 21.19 -8.23
C LEU A 190 9.04 21.90 -8.85
N SER A 191 9.01 22.19 -10.14
CA SER A 191 10.08 22.92 -10.84
C SER A 191 10.21 24.34 -10.31
N ALA A 192 9.08 25.05 -10.09
CA ALA A 192 9.07 26.40 -9.56
C ALA A 192 9.60 26.44 -8.12
N TRP A 193 9.17 25.49 -7.27
CA TRP A 193 9.64 25.38 -5.90
C TRP A 193 11.12 25.06 -5.81
N SER A 194 11.60 24.04 -6.55
CA SER A 194 13.01 23.65 -6.56
C SER A 194 13.93 24.80 -6.97
N CYS A 195 13.50 25.61 -7.94
CA CYS A 195 14.26 26.81 -8.31
C CYS A 195 14.21 27.89 -7.22
N CYS A 196 13.04 28.09 -6.60
CA CYS A 196 12.84 29.17 -5.64
C CYS A 196 13.62 28.97 -4.33
N VAL A 197 13.78 27.72 -3.86
CA VAL A 197 14.46 27.39 -2.60
C VAL A 197 15.99 27.45 -2.68
N GLU A 198 16.56 27.58 -3.88
CA GLU A 198 18.00 27.79 -4.06
C GLU A 198 18.46 29.16 -3.55
N PHE A 199 17.53 30.07 -3.25
CA PHE A 199 17.82 31.45 -2.85
C PHE A 199 17.46 31.68 -1.38
N GLU A 200 18.35 32.38 -0.65
CA GLU A 200 18.13 32.76 0.77
C GLU A 200 17.22 33.98 0.94
N ASP A 201 17.30 34.94 0.02
CA ASP A 201 16.49 36.16 0.05
C ASP A 201 15.04 35.89 -0.39
N PRO A 202 14.07 36.78 -0.07
CA PRO A 202 12.71 36.67 -0.59
C PRO A 202 12.72 36.60 -2.12
N THR A 203 12.38 35.45 -2.66
CA THR A 203 12.49 35.12 -4.08
C THR A 203 11.16 34.63 -4.64
N VAL A 204 10.92 35.01 -5.88
CA VAL A 204 9.79 34.56 -6.68
C VAL A 204 10.32 33.88 -7.94
N CYS A 205 9.80 32.68 -8.22
CA CYS A 205 10.06 31.95 -9.44
C CYS A 205 8.76 31.72 -10.19
N ILE A 206 8.71 32.11 -11.47
CA ILE A 206 7.57 31.90 -12.39
C ILE A 206 8.00 30.85 -13.39
N VAL A 207 7.30 29.72 -13.44
CA VAL A 207 7.62 28.58 -14.30
C VAL A 207 6.47 28.32 -15.29
N LYS A 208 6.82 27.97 -16.49
CA LYS A 208 5.89 27.49 -17.51
C LYS A 208 6.56 26.40 -18.33
N HIS A 209 5.87 25.23 -18.42
CA HIS A 209 6.43 24.05 -19.09
C HIS A 209 7.80 23.66 -18.55
N THR A 210 7.88 23.55 -17.20
CA THR A 210 9.09 23.18 -16.41
C THR A 210 10.27 24.16 -16.49
N ASN A 211 10.14 25.24 -17.24
CA ASN A 211 11.21 26.22 -17.38
C ASN A 211 10.85 27.56 -16.72
N PRO A 212 11.80 28.18 -15.98
CA PRO A 212 11.57 29.50 -15.42
C PRO A 212 11.55 30.57 -16.53
N CYS A 213 10.46 31.32 -16.60
CA CYS A 213 10.35 32.51 -17.43
C CYS A 213 10.62 33.81 -16.67
N GLY A 214 10.71 33.74 -15.34
CA GLY A 214 11.10 34.84 -14.50
C GLY A 214 11.53 34.40 -13.11
N VAL A 215 12.71 34.77 -12.66
CA VAL A 215 13.23 34.54 -11.30
C VAL A 215 13.83 35.83 -10.77
N ALA A 216 13.44 36.23 -9.56
CA ALA A 216 14.02 37.41 -8.95
C ALA A 216 13.97 37.39 -7.43
N SER A 217 15.00 37.93 -6.81
CA SER A 217 15.07 38.20 -5.37
C SER A 217 14.98 39.70 -5.09
N ALA A 218 14.38 40.06 -3.95
CA ALA A 218 14.28 41.43 -3.49
C ALA A 218 14.10 41.50 -1.96
N ASP A 219 14.01 42.73 -1.40
CA ASP A 219 13.80 42.94 0.04
C ASP A 219 12.46 42.39 0.56
N ASN A 220 11.49 42.14 -0.34
CA ASN A 220 10.20 41.53 -0.03
C ASN A 220 9.60 40.81 -1.28
N LEU A 221 8.63 39.92 -1.04
CA LEU A 221 8.03 39.12 -2.09
C LEU A 221 7.30 39.91 -3.16
N GLN A 222 6.66 41.04 -2.82
CA GLN A 222 5.99 41.90 -3.80
C GLN A 222 6.98 42.46 -4.84
N LYS A 223 8.11 43.02 -4.37
CA LYS A 223 9.16 43.52 -5.27
C LYS A 223 9.82 42.38 -6.08
N ALA A 224 10.01 41.22 -5.45
CA ALA A 224 10.54 40.04 -6.12
C ALA A 224 9.59 39.60 -7.25
N TYR A 225 8.28 39.56 -6.98
CA TYR A 225 7.26 39.22 -8.00
C TYR A 225 7.28 40.23 -9.16
N ASP A 226 7.26 41.54 -8.87
CA ASP A 226 7.26 42.59 -9.91
C ASP A 226 8.48 42.46 -10.83
N LYS A 227 9.65 42.18 -10.26
CA LYS A 227 10.89 41.95 -11.03
C LYS A 227 10.80 40.66 -11.85
N ALA A 228 10.41 39.52 -11.23
CA ALA A 228 10.28 38.23 -11.93
C ALA A 228 9.28 38.32 -13.09
N PHE A 229 8.13 38.93 -12.84
CA PHE A 229 7.10 39.13 -13.86
C PHE A 229 7.57 40.04 -15.01
N SER A 230 8.34 41.08 -14.71
CA SER A 230 8.84 42.02 -15.73
C SER A 230 9.86 41.39 -16.68
N THR A 231 10.42 40.23 -16.36
CA THR A 231 11.39 39.50 -17.19
C THR A 231 10.77 39.05 -18.51
N ASP A 232 9.61 38.42 -18.45
CA ASP A 232 8.84 38.04 -19.61
C ASP A 232 7.33 37.95 -19.25
N PRO A 233 6.61 39.09 -19.29
CA PRO A 233 5.20 39.13 -18.93
C PRO A 233 4.30 38.28 -19.84
N THR A 234 4.73 38.06 -21.05
CA THR A 234 3.95 37.26 -22.02
C THR A 234 4.00 35.79 -21.67
N SER A 235 5.17 35.26 -21.38
CA SER A 235 5.36 33.86 -20.97
C SER A 235 4.83 33.59 -19.56
N ALA A 236 4.88 34.57 -18.66
CA ALA A 236 4.35 34.46 -17.30
C ALA A 236 2.83 34.24 -17.24
N PHE A 237 2.10 34.59 -18.27
CA PHE A 237 0.65 34.36 -18.33
C PHE A 237 0.32 32.87 -18.34
N GLY A 238 -0.41 32.42 -17.32
CA GLY A 238 -0.77 31.01 -17.12
C GLY A 238 0.38 30.13 -16.59
N GLY A 239 1.45 30.74 -16.12
CA GLY A 239 2.55 30.04 -15.43
C GLY A 239 2.20 29.71 -13.97
N VAL A 240 3.02 28.85 -13.36
CA VAL A 240 2.98 28.51 -11.94
C VAL A 240 4.01 29.35 -11.19
N ILE A 241 3.64 29.87 -10.03
CA ILE A 241 4.48 30.79 -9.24
C ILE A 241 4.81 30.14 -7.91
N ALA A 242 6.09 30.09 -7.56
CA ALA A 242 6.59 29.71 -6.24
C ALA A 242 7.20 30.92 -5.52
N LEU A 243 7.09 30.88 -4.19
CA LEU A 243 7.58 31.89 -3.25
C LEU A 243 8.29 31.15 -2.10
N ASN A 244 9.48 31.58 -1.67
CA ASN A 244 10.25 30.89 -0.63
C ASN A 244 10.07 31.45 0.79
N LYS A 245 9.39 32.56 0.99
CA LYS A 245 9.13 33.19 2.31
C LYS A 245 7.73 33.76 2.44
#